data_2395168c1d3521bc66952caa0b0983a9
#
_entry.id   2395168c1d3521bc66952caa0b0983a9
#
_cell.length_a   1.000
_cell.length_b   1.000
_cell.length_c   1.000
_cell.angle_alpha   90.00
_cell.angle_beta   90.00
_cell.angle_gamma   90.00
#
_symmetry.space_group_name_H-M   'P 1'
#
loop_
_entity.id
_entity.type
_entity.pdbx_description
1 polymer ?
#
loop_
_entity_poly.entity_id
_entity_poly.type
_entity_poly.pdbx_seq_one_letter_code
_entity_poly.pdbx_strand_id
1 'polypeptide(L)'
;MSIGNRIFLKRPTMNAELLKAYEQLPAANIADTMNRIAVLGNGIKRISSPKKPIMVGFAITVKARAGDNLMLHAALDMATENDVIVVSNEGDRSRALMGEIMVAYAHHTKNIAGIVLDGPIRDIDALSVLDFPLFATGSNPAGPFKEGPGEVNTPIAVGGVAVNPGDLIVGDADGVIVIPLGDAEALLNKAKDYSKFDASKVEAAKNGTANRQWVKKTLDAKGVEFIDDACR
;
A
#
# COMPACT_ATOMS: atom_id res chain seq x y z
N MET A 1 -19.55 8.02 -24.48
CA MET A 1 -18.97 7.35 -23.30
C MET A 1 -19.54 7.99 -22.06
N SER A 2 -20.01 7.18 -21.11
CA SER A 2 -20.63 7.66 -19.88
C SER A 2 -19.55 7.80 -18.78
N ILE A 3 -19.05 9.01 -18.56
CA ILE A 3 -18.12 9.30 -17.45
C ILE A 3 -18.79 8.92 -16.13
N GLY A 4 -18.06 8.23 -15.25
CA GLY A 4 -18.58 7.72 -13.97
C GLY A 4 -19.20 6.33 -14.05
N ASN A 5 -19.31 5.71 -15.24
CA ASN A 5 -19.80 4.33 -15.43
C ASN A 5 -18.97 3.65 -16.54
N ARG A 6 -17.65 3.44 -16.27
CA ARG A 6 -16.72 2.87 -17.26
C ARG A 6 -15.84 1.81 -16.64
N ILE A 7 -15.64 0.74 -17.37
CA ILE A 7 -14.67 -0.31 -17.02
C ILE A 7 -13.71 -0.48 -18.19
N PHE A 8 -12.45 -0.10 -18.00
CA PHE A 8 -11.41 -0.33 -19.00
C PHE A 8 -10.84 -1.74 -18.80
N LEU A 9 -11.00 -2.61 -19.79
CA LEU A 9 -10.58 -4.00 -19.71
C LEU A 9 -9.06 -4.21 -19.84
N LYS A 10 -8.33 -3.19 -20.26
CA LYS A 10 -6.87 -3.22 -20.43
C LYS A 10 -6.23 -2.11 -19.61
N ARG A 11 -5.04 -2.40 -19.09
CA ARG A 11 -4.15 -1.46 -18.42
C ARG A 11 -2.70 -1.70 -18.81
N PRO A 12 -1.79 -0.75 -18.64
CA PRO A 12 -0.35 -1.00 -18.76
C PRO A 12 0.10 -2.10 -17.81
N THR A 13 1.02 -2.94 -18.23
CA THR A 13 1.64 -4.00 -17.42
C THR A 13 3.12 -4.11 -17.76
N MET A 14 3.92 -4.66 -16.85
CA MET A 14 5.32 -5.00 -17.08
C MET A 14 5.55 -6.50 -16.84
N ASN A 15 6.79 -6.96 -17.05
CA ASN A 15 7.18 -8.34 -16.78
C ASN A 15 6.97 -8.65 -15.28
N ALA A 16 6.31 -9.76 -14.98
CA ALA A 16 6.07 -10.23 -13.61
C ALA A 16 7.36 -10.57 -12.84
N GLU A 17 8.49 -10.76 -13.51
CA GLU A 17 9.80 -10.93 -12.84
C GLU A 17 10.19 -9.70 -12.01
N LEU A 18 9.73 -8.51 -12.40
CA LEU A 18 9.93 -7.30 -11.63
C LEU A 18 9.30 -7.40 -10.23
N LEU A 19 8.11 -8.02 -10.12
CA LEU A 19 7.42 -8.21 -8.84
C LEU A 19 8.27 -9.00 -7.85
N LYS A 20 8.86 -10.13 -8.30
CA LYS A 20 9.72 -10.98 -7.48
C LYS A 20 10.94 -10.22 -6.93
N ALA A 21 11.47 -9.28 -7.71
CA ALA A 21 12.62 -8.49 -7.29
C ALA A 21 12.24 -7.50 -6.16
N TYR A 22 11.01 -7.00 -6.14
CA TYR A 22 10.48 -6.12 -5.10
C TYR A 22 10.00 -6.86 -3.85
N GLU A 23 9.65 -8.14 -3.91
CA GLU A 23 9.20 -8.95 -2.75
C GLU A 23 10.23 -9.03 -1.61
N GLN A 24 11.49 -8.64 -1.85
CA GLN A 24 12.56 -8.64 -0.86
C GLN A 24 12.89 -7.25 -0.31
N LEU A 25 12.16 -6.22 -0.75
CA LEU A 25 12.48 -4.83 -0.43
C LEU A 25 11.42 -4.24 0.51
N PRO A 26 11.79 -3.88 1.76
CA PRO A 26 10.86 -3.20 2.67
C PRO A 26 10.31 -1.90 2.07
N ALA A 27 9.02 -1.64 2.30
CA ALA A 27 8.35 -0.44 1.81
C ALA A 27 9.05 0.85 2.29
N ALA A 28 9.55 0.87 3.53
CA ALA A 28 10.32 2.00 4.07
C ALA A 28 11.60 2.29 3.27
N ASN A 29 12.34 1.25 2.87
CA ASN A 29 13.57 1.43 2.11
C ASN A 29 13.30 1.92 0.68
N ILE A 30 12.21 1.47 0.07
CA ILE A 30 11.76 1.99 -1.22
C ILE A 30 11.35 3.46 -1.07
N ALA A 31 10.56 3.80 -0.04
CA ALA A 31 10.12 5.17 0.23
C ALA A 31 11.31 6.13 0.39
N ASP A 32 12.36 5.73 1.09
CA ASP A 32 13.58 6.55 1.25
C ASP A 32 14.27 6.84 -0.09
N THR A 33 14.26 5.90 -1.04
CA THR A 33 14.81 6.13 -2.39
C THR A 33 13.91 6.98 -3.29
N MET A 34 12.65 7.16 -2.91
CA MET A 34 11.64 8.01 -3.57
C MET A 34 11.44 9.36 -2.87
N ASN A 35 12.41 9.81 -2.07
CA ASN A 35 12.31 11.06 -1.27
C ASN A 35 11.09 11.09 -0.33
N ARG A 36 10.60 9.93 0.10
CA ARG A 36 9.46 9.75 1.00
C ARG A 36 8.13 10.30 0.48
N ILE A 37 7.98 10.38 -0.83
CA ILE A 37 6.72 10.67 -1.51
C ILE A 37 6.01 9.36 -1.91
N ALA A 38 4.75 9.46 -2.33
CA ALA A 38 3.96 8.32 -2.81
C ALA A 38 3.67 7.21 -1.76
N VAL A 39 3.75 7.53 -0.48
CA VAL A 39 3.29 6.69 0.63
C VAL A 39 1.82 6.98 0.89
N LEU A 40 0.97 5.93 0.89
CA LEU A 40 -0.45 6.10 1.17
C LEU A 40 -0.69 6.51 2.62
N GLY A 41 -1.43 7.59 2.81
CA GLY A 41 -1.82 8.13 4.11
C GLY A 41 -3.25 7.74 4.53
N ASN A 42 -3.93 8.67 5.23
CA ASN A 42 -5.32 8.57 5.68
C ASN A 42 -5.65 7.37 6.59
N GLY A 43 -4.64 6.81 7.25
CA GLY A 43 -4.84 5.70 8.17
C GLY A 43 -5.02 4.34 7.49
N ILE A 44 -4.66 4.19 6.21
CA ILE A 44 -4.61 2.90 5.53
C ILE A 44 -3.50 2.06 6.18
N LYS A 45 -3.89 0.93 6.78
CA LYS A 45 -2.98 0.03 7.52
C LYS A 45 -3.26 -1.41 7.14
N ARG A 46 -2.26 -2.27 7.33
CA ARG A 46 -2.43 -3.70 7.19
C ARG A 46 -3.40 -4.21 8.26
N ILE A 47 -4.44 -4.90 7.82
CA ILE A 47 -5.50 -5.45 8.69
C ILE A 47 -5.23 -6.93 9.00
N SER A 48 -4.65 -7.65 8.06
CA SER A 48 -4.45 -9.11 8.10
C SER A 48 -3.03 -9.51 8.52
N SER A 49 -2.79 -10.81 8.63
CA SER A 49 -1.51 -11.40 9.07
C SER A 49 -0.89 -12.31 8.00
N PRO A 50 -0.50 -11.77 6.83
CA PRO A 50 0.05 -12.59 5.76
C PRO A 50 1.42 -13.16 6.15
N LYS A 51 1.68 -14.43 5.79
CA LYS A 51 2.98 -15.11 6.00
C LYS A 51 4.08 -14.49 5.15
N LYS A 52 3.76 -14.09 3.91
CA LYS A 52 4.65 -13.25 3.12
C LYS A 52 4.52 -11.81 3.61
N PRO A 53 5.56 -11.23 4.21
CA PRO A 53 5.45 -9.93 4.87
C PRO A 53 5.25 -8.77 3.89
N ILE A 54 5.69 -8.93 2.65
CA ILE A 54 5.66 -7.89 1.62
C ILE A 54 4.70 -8.29 0.50
N MET A 55 3.68 -7.48 0.30
CA MET A 55 2.76 -7.51 -0.84
C MET A 55 3.38 -6.77 -2.00
N VAL A 56 3.37 -7.37 -3.20
CA VAL A 56 3.79 -6.71 -4.44
C VAL A 56 2.85 -7.10 -5.57
N GLY A 57 2.38 -6.14 -6.35
CA GLY A 57 1.56 -6.40 -7.53
C GLY A 57 1.24 -5.15 -8.33
N PHE A 58 0.62 -5.33 -9.49
CA PHE A 58 0.21 -4.23 -10.37
C PHE A 58 -1.20 -3.74 -10.01
N ALA A 59 -1.39 -2.43 -9.98
CA ALA A 59 -2.66 -1.84 -9.59
C ALA A 59 -3.78 -2.12 -10.59
N ILE A 60 -4.88 -2.71 -10.11
CA ILE A 60 -6.21 -2.51 -10.67
C ILE A 60 -6.86 -1.41 -9.84
N THR A 61 -7.10 -0.27 -10.46
CA THR A 61 -7.68 0.89 -9.77
C THR A 61 -9.20 0.86 -9.84
N VAL A 62 -9.85 1.14 -8.71
CA VAL A 62 -11.31 1.23 -8.59
C VAL A 62 -11.68 2.60 -8.04
N LYS A 63 -12.42 3.37 -8.81
CA LYS A 63 -13.08 4.58 -8.36
C LYS A 63 -14.49 4.24 -7.94
N ALA A 64 -14.72 4.07 -6.66
CA ALA A 64 -16.04 3.81 -6.10
C ALA A 64 -16.73 5.12 -5.68
N ARG A 65 -18.04 5.14 -5.76
CA ARG A 65 -18.83 6.10 -5.00
C ARG A 65 -18.69 5.77 -3.51
N ALA A 66 -18.70 6.79 -2.67
CA ALA A 66 -18.63 6.63 -1.22
C ALA A 66 -19.60 5.56 -0.67
N GLY A 67 -19.06 4.54 -0.01
CA GLY A 67 -19.81 3.43 0.57
C GLY A 67 -20.43 2.44 -0.42
N ASP A 68 -20.01 2.44 -1.70
CA ASP A 68 -20.53 1.53 -2.75
C ASP A 68 -19.45 0.59 -3.25
N ASN A 69 -19.76 -0.69 -3.47
CA ASN A 69 -18.79 -1.68 -3.89
C ASN A 69 -19.08 -2.37 -5.24
N LEU A 70 -20.01 -1.86 -6.04
CA LEU A 70 -20.34 -2.47 -7.34
C LEU A 70 -19.10 -2.58 -8.24
N MET A 71 -18.31 -1.50 -8.37
CA MET A 71 -17.11 -1.51 -9.20
C MET A 71 -15.97 -2.33 -8.61
N LEU A 72 -15.94 -2.53 -7.29
CA LEU A 72 -15.00 -3.44 -6.65
C LEU A 72 -15.31 -4.91 -7.01
N HIS A 73 -16.59 -5.29 -7.10
CA HIS A 73 -16.98 -6.61 -7.62
C HIS A 73 -16.50 -6.81 -9.06
N ALA A 74 -16.70 -5.82 -9.92
CA ALA A 74 -16.24 -5.89 -11.31
C ALA A 74 -14.70 -6.01 -11.41
N ALA A 75 -13.95 -5.29 -10.56
CA ALA A 75 -12.50 -5.39 -10.49
C ALA A 75 -12.04 -6.78 -10.04
N LEU A 76 -12.72 -7.40 -9.06
CA LEU A 76 -12.43 -8.76 -8.62
C LEU A 76 -12.60 -9.77 -9.75
N ASP A 77 -13.64 -9.63 -10.58
CA ASP A 77 -13.84 -10.53 -11.72
C ASP A 77 -12.74 -10.44 -12.78
N MET A 78 -12.15 -9.25 -12.94
CA MET A 78 -11.06 -8.98 -13.91
C MET A 78 -9.67 -9.36 -13.39
N ALA A 79 -9.48 -9.40 -12.09
CA ALA A 79 -8.17 -9.52 -11.45
C ALA A 79 -7.52 -10.90 -11.65
N THR A 80 -6.18 -10.92 -11.65
CA THR A 80 -5.31 -12.09 -11.78
C THR A 80 -4.26 -12.11 -10.67
N GLU A 81 -3.45 -13.17 -10.59
CA GLU A 81 -2.49 -13.43 -9.50
C GLU A 81 -1.46 -12.31 -9.22
N ASN A 82 -1.11 -11.51 -10.24
CA ASN A 82 -0.13 -10.43 -10.10
C ASN A 82 -0.75 -9.08 -9.74
N ASP A 83 -2.03 -9.04 -9.42
CA ASP A 83 -2.77 -7.82 -9.23
C ASP A 83 -2.97 -7.46 -7.78
N VAL A 84 -2.85 -6.16 -7.49
CA VAL A 84 -3.36 -5.54 -6.27
C VAL A 84 -4.54 -4.65 -6.64
N ILE A 85 -5.70 -4.92 -6.05
CA ILE A 85 -6.86 -4.04 -6.22
C ILE A 85 -6.72 -2.85 -5.28
N VAL A 86 -6.72 -1.65 -5.84
CA VAL A 86 -6.62 -0.38 -5.10
C VAL A 86 -7.91 0.40 -5.27
N VAL A 87 -8.61 0.67 -4.16
CA VAL A 87 -9.94 1.28 -4.17
C VAL A 87 -9.93 2.66 -3.57
N SER A 88 -10.35 3.65 -4.33
CA SER A 88 -10.73 4.97 -3.83
C SER A 88 -12.21 4.98 -3.43
N ASN A 89 -12.49 5.28 -2.17
CA ASN A 89 -13.81 5.39 -1.59
C ASN A 89 -14.12 6.82 -1.13
N GLU A 90 -13.44 7.81 -1.73
CA GLU A 90 -13.57 9.23 -1.38
C GLU A 90 -13.30 9.51 0.13
N GLY A 91 -12.56 8.60 0.79
CA GLY A 91 -12.27 8.69 2.23
C GLY A 91 -13.47 8.39 3.14
N ASP A 92 -14.60 7.90 2.61
CA ASP A 92 -15.77 7.55 3.40
C ASP A 92 -15.50 6.38 4.34
N ARG A 93 -15.99 6.48 5.56
CA ARG A 93 -15.85 5.47 6.62
C ARG A 93 -17.20 4.99 7.17
N SER A 94 -18.29 5.41 6.56
CA SER A 94 -19.62 5.11 7.04
C SER A 94 -20.07 3.68 6.76
N ARG A 95 -19.41 2.99 5.78
CA ARG A 95 -19.77 1.65 5.34
C ARG A 95 -18.54 0.84 4.97
N ALA A 96 -18.53 -0.44 5.37
CA ALA A 96 -17.54 -1.40 4.89
C ALA A 96 -17.71 -1.65 3.39
N LEU A 97 -16.63 -1.60 2.64
CA LEU A 97 -16.64 -1.90 1.20
C LEU A 97 -16.65 -3.39 0.92
N MET A 98 -16.04 -4.19 1.81
CA MET A 98 -15.98 -5.63 1.68
C MET A 98 -15.88 -6.31 3.06
N GLY A 99 -16.10 -7.62 3.06
CA GLY A 99 -15.94 -8.50 4.21
C GLY A 99 -15.37 -9.84 3.78
N GLU A 100 -15.46 -10.83 4.67
CA GLU A 100 -14.84 -12.15 4.53
C GLU A 100 -15.15 -12.84 3.20
N ILE A 101 -16.40 -12.83 2.74
CA ILE A 101 -16.83 -13.48 1.49
C ILE A 101 -16.04 -12.97 0.28
N MET A 102 -15.91 -11.65 0.15
CA MET A 102 -15.20 -11.06 -0.98
C MET A 102 -13.69 -11.28 -0.89
N VAL A 103 -13.13 -11.20 0.33
CA VAL A 103 -11.71 -11.47 0.56
C VAL A 103 -11.38 -12.96 0.29
N ALA A 104 -12.24 -13.89 0.71
CA ALA A 104 -12.08 -15.30 0.41
C ALA A 104 -12.11 -15.57 -1.10
N TYR A 105 -13.01 -14.91 -1.84
CA TYR A 105 -13.03 -15.00 -3.31
C TYR A 105 -11.75 -14.45 -3.93
N ALA A 106 -11.28 -13.27 -3.50
CA ALA A 106 -10.03 -12.67 -3.95
C ALA A 106 -8.82 -13.58 -3.71
N HIS A 107 -8.74 -14.17 -2.52
CA HIS A 107 -7.63 -15.00 -2.10
C HIS A 107 -7.64 -16.39 -2.76
N HIS A 108 -8.75 -17.13 -2.61
CA HIS A 108 -8.78 -18.56 -2.98
C HIS A 108 -9.22 -18.80 -4.42
N THR A 109 -10.04 -17.93 -5.01
CA THR A 109 -10.54 -18.10 -6.38
C THR A 109 -9.72 -17.32 -7.37
N LYS A 110 -9.41 -16.07 -7.08
CA LYS A 110 -8.67 -15.19 -7.99
C LYS A 110 -7.17 -15.21 -7.74
N ASN A 111 -6.73 -15.64 -6.54
CA ASN A 111 -5.33 -15.72 -6.11
C ASN A 111 -4.55 -14.41 -6.37
N ILE A 112 -5.19 -13.25 -6.14
CA ILE A 112 -4.57 -11.93 -6.36
C ILE A 112 -3.50 -11.65 -5.29
N ALA A 113 -2.59 -10.72 -5.59
CA ALA A 113 -1.49 -10.36 -4.69
C ALA A 113 -1.95 -9.64 -3.42
N GLY A 114 -3.05 -8.90 -3.47
CA GLY A 114 -3.59 -8.21 -2.30
C GLY A 114 -4.65 -7.16 -2.62
N ILE A 115 -5.12 -6.49 -1.56
CA ILE A 115 -6.15 -5.45 -1.65
C ILE A 115 -5.77 -4.26 -0.78
N VAL A 116 -5.99 -3.06 -1.31
CA VAL A 116 -5.82 -1.77 -0.62
C VAL A 116 -7.10 -0.96 -0.73
N LEU A 117 -7.71 -0.62 0.41
CA LEU A 117 -8.98 0.11 0.48
C LEU A 117 -8.80 1.47 1.19
N ASP A 118 -9.18 2.55 0.52
CA ASP A 118 -9.41 3.84 1.19
C ASP A 118 -10.81 3.85 1.82
N GLY A 119 -11.05 2.89 2.67
CA GLY A 119 -12.33 2.68 3.35
C GLY A 119 -12.25 1.52 4.34
N PRO A 120 -13.30 1.33 5.17
CA PRO A 120 -13.34 0.24 6.13
C PRO A 120 -13.73 -1.10 5.49
N ILE A 121 -13.42 -2.16 6.24
CA ILE A 121 -13.90 -3.53 6.00
C ILE A 121 -14.89 -3.94 7.10
N ARG A 122 -15.48 -5.12 6.99
CA ARG A 122 -16.17 -5.81 8.09
C ARG A 122 -15.60 -7.22 8.30
N ASP A 123 -16.13 -7.96 9.26
CA ASP A 123 -15.71 -9.32 9.60
C ASP A 123 -14.24 -9.37 10.08
N ILE A 124 -13.84 -8.37 10.88
CA ILE A 124 -12.45 -8.11 11.28
C ILE A 124 -11.81 -9.28 12.04
N ASP A 125 -12.58 -10.02 12.85
CA ASP A 125 -12.07 -11.13 13.64
C ASP A 125 -11.55 -12.26 12.72
N ALA A 126 -12.27 -12.56 11.65
CA ALA A 126 -11.85 -13.54 10.66
C ALA A 126 -10.70 -13.01 9.78
N LEU A 127 -10.77 -11.74 9.36
CA LEU A 127 -9.81 -11.17 8.43
C LEU A 127 -8.47 -10.83 9.07
N SER A 128 -8.41 -10.54 10.36
CA SER A 128 -7.18 -10.17 11.07
C SER A 128 -6.13 -11.28 11.12
N VAL A 129 -6.57 -12.54 11.11
CA VAL A 129 -5.71 -13.73 11.15
C VAL A 129 -5.44 -14.36 9.77
N LEU A 130 -6.02 -13.79 8.71
CA LEU A 130 -5.96 -14.34 7.38
C LEU A 130 -4.56 -14.20 6.76
N ASP A 131 -4.09 -15.25 6.10
CA ASP A 131 -2.84 -15.27 5.32
C ASP A 131 -3.04 -14.67 3.91
N PHE A 132 -3.41 -13.40 3.86
CA PHE A 132 -3.64 -12.65 2.62
C PHE A 132 -3.42 -11.16 2.85
N PRO A 133 -2.65 -10.44 2.03
CA PRO A 133 -2.39 -9.02 2.24
C PRO A 133 -3.65 -8.16 2.04
N LEU A 134 -4.13 -7.56 3.13
CA LEU A 134 -5.30 -6.69 3.14
C LEU A 134 -4.99 -5.40 3.91
N PHE A 135 -5.18 -4.26 3.26
CA PHE A 135 -4.99 -2.94 3.82
C PHE A 135 -6.29 -2.15 3.77
N ALA A 136 -6.65 -1.50 4.87
CA ALA A 136 -7.88 -0.72 4.99
C ALA A 136 -7.74 0.38 6.05
N THR A 137 -8.73 1.27 6.13
CA THR A 137 -8.75 2.36 7.12
C THR A 137 -9.38 1.97 8.46
N GLY A 138 -9.74 0.70 8.64
CA GLY A 138 -10.39 0.18 9.83
C GLY A 138 -11.59 -0.70 9.51
N SER A 139 -12.55 -0.80 10.42
CA SER A 139 -13.74 -1.64 10.27
C SER A 139 -15.03 -0.90 10.54
N ASN A 140 -16.13 -1.35 9.92
CA ASN A 140 -17.49 -0.86 10.14
C ASN A 140 -18.47 -2.00 9.84
N PRO A 141 -19.46 -2.30 10.70
CA PRO A 141 -20.42 -3.38 10.46
C PRO A 141 -21.46 -3.04 9.37
N ALA A 142 -21.66 -1.75 9.03
CA ALA A 142 -22.59 -1.36 7.99
C ALA A 142 -22.10 -1.83 6.61
N GLY A 143 -22.91 -2.62 5.91
CA GLY A 143 -22.59 -3.12 4.58
C GLY A 143 -22.69 -2.04 3.49
N PRO A 144 -22.05 -2.26 2.32
CA PRO A 144 -22.00 -1.30 1.24
C PRO A 144 -23.30 -1.24 0.43
N PHE A 145 -23.47 -0.15 -0.31
CA PHE A 145 -24.36 -0.09 -1.46
C PHE A 145 -23.77 -0.87 -2.64
N LYS A 146 -24.60 -1.16 -3.66
CA LYS A 146 -24.24 -1.90 -4.89
C LYS A 146 -24.88 -1.28 -6.13
N GLU A 147 -24.93 0.03 -6.16
CA GLU A 147 -25.69 0.80 -7.16
C GLU A 147 -24.77 1.58 -8.09
N GLY A 148 -23.49 1.77 -7.71
CA GLY A 148 -22.59 2.69 -8.39
C GLY A 148 -23.03 4.16 -8.19
N PRO A 149 -22.59 5.09 -9.00
CA PRO A 149 -21.65 4.96 -10.12
C PRO A 149 -20.21 4.64 -9.71
N GLY A 150 -19.33 4.43 -10.69
CA GLY A 150 -17.91 4.25 -10.47
C GLY A 150 -17.16 3.84 -11.74
N GLU A 151 -15.85 3.64 -11.64
CA GLU A 151 -14.99 3.29 -12.76
C GLU A 151 -13.92 2.29 -12.34
N VAL A 152 -13.47 1.44 -13.28
CA VAL A 152 -12.35 0.52 -13.10
C VAL A 152 -11.27 0.83 -14.12
N ASN A 153 -9.99 0.75 -13.69
CA ASN A 153 -8.81 1.07 -14.47
C ASN A 153 -8.82 2.51 -15.01
N THR A 154 -9.20 3.47 -14.15
CA THR A 154 -8.98 4.91 -14.35
C THR A 154 -8.05 5.44 -13.27
N PRO A 155 -7.34 6.57 -13.48
CA PRO A 155 -6.55 7.19 -12.41
C PRO A 155 -7.44 7.55 -11.21
N ILE A 156 -6.92 7.26 -10.01
CA ILE A 156 -7.59 7.53 -8.73
C ILE A 156 -6.66 8.27 -7.77
N ALA A 157 -7.23 8.81 -6.70
CA ALA A 157 -6.47 9.30 -5.55
C ALA A 157 -6.82 8.43 -4.33
N VAL A 158 -5.80 7.89 -3.66
CA VAL A 158 -5.93 7.04 -2.47
C VAL A 158 -4.90 7.48 -1.44
N GLY A 159 -5.33 7.72 -0.21
CA GLY A 159 -4.43 8.13 0.86
C GLY A 159 -3.61 9.39 0.54
N GLY A 160 -4.12 10.30 -0.31
CA GLY A 160 -3.43 11.51 -0.75
C GLY A 160 -2.44 11.32 -1.90
N VAL A 161 -2.38 10.12 -2.49
CA VAL A 161 -1.46 9.78 -3.59
C VAL A 161 -2.26 9.42 -4.83
N ALA A 162 -1.79 9.89 -5.99
CA ALA A 162 -2.32 9.46 -7.29
C ALA A 162 -1.87 8.01 -7.57
N VAL A 163 -2.80 7.17 -8.00
CA VAL A 163 -2.55 5.79 -8.41
C VAL A 163 -3.11 5.60 -9.81
N ASN A 164 -2.25 5.22 -10.74
CA ASN A 164 -2.68 4.92 -12.09
C ASN A 164 -2.86 3.40 -12.29
N PRO A 165 -3.72 2.98 -13.22
CA PRO A 165 -3.81 1.58 -13.60
C PRO A 165 -2.44 1.04 -14.02
N GLY A 166 -2.03 -0.08 -13.42
CA GLY A 166 -0.75 -0.72 -13.69
C GLY A 166 0.43 -0.24 -12.87
N ASP A 167 0.31 0.81 -12.06
CA ASP A 167 1.37 1.20 -11.11
C ASP A 167 1.74 0.02 -10.20
N LEU A 168 3.02 -0.05 -9.81
CA LEU A 168 3.48 -1.08 -8.90
C LEU A 168 3.14 -0.70 -7.46
N ILE A 169 2.42 -1.57 -6.78
CA ILE A 169 2.02 -1.41 -5.39
C ILE A 169 2.88 -2.32 -4.52
N VAL A 170 3.54 -1.74 -3.52
CA VAL A 170 4.29 -2.49 -2.51
C VAL A 170 3.72 -2.15 -1.14
N GLY A 171 3.45 -3.17 -0.32
CA GLY A 171 2.89 -2.97 1.02
C GLY A 171 3.44 -3.95 2.04
N ASP A 172 3.74 -3.47 3.24
CA ASP A 172 4.17 -4.28 4.37
C ASP A 172 3.52 -3.80 5.69
N ALA A 173 4.12 -4.12 6.84
CA ALA A 173 3.57 -3.71 8.14
C ALA A 173 3.58 -2.18 8.35
N ASP A 174 4.47 -1.47 7.69
CA ASP A 174 4.58 0.00 7.82
C ASP A 174 3.51 0.72 6.99
N GLY A 175 3.01 0.10 5.92
CA GLY A 175 2.01 0.68 5.05
C GLY A 175 2.18 0.32 3.58
N VAL A 176 1.65 1.16 2.71
CA VAL A 176 1.65 0.93 1.25
C VAL A 176 2.31 2.10 0.53
N ILE A 177 3.12 1.76 -0.46
CA ILE A 177 3.78 2.71 -1.36
C ILE A 177 3.38 2.43 -2.80
N VAL A 178 3.24 3.49 -3.59
CA VAL A 178 2.92 3.46 -5.01
C VAL A 178 4.16 3.83 -5.81
N ILE A 179 4.56 2.98 -6.74
CA ILE A 179 5.67 3.24 -7.66
C ILE A 179 5.09 3.40 -9.06
N PRO A 180 5.24 4.57 -9.70
CA PRO A 180 4.80 4.75 -11.07
C PRO A 180 5.41 3.67 -11.97
N LEU A 181 4.58 3.06 -12.83
CA LEU A 181 5.02 1.93 -13.64
C LEU A 181 6.28 2.24 -14.45
N GLY A 182 6.37 3.44 -15.03
CA GLY A 182 7.52 3.87 -15.82
C GLY A 182 8.83 4.02 -15.05
N ASP A 183 8.78 4.15 -13.72
CA ASP A 183 9.95 4.34 -12.85
C ASP A 183 10.41 3.03 -12.19
N ALA A 184 9.59 1.97 -12.22
CA ALA A 184 9.78 0.77 -11.43
C ALA A 184 11.10 0.03 -11.73
N GLU A 185 11.52 -0.06 -13.00
CA GLU A 185 12.81 -0.69 -13.36
C GLU A 185 14.00 0.15 -12.89
N ALA A 186 13.96 1.46 -13.12
CA ALA A 186 15.05 2.36 -12.76
C ALA A 186 15.23 2.47 -11.25
N LEU A 187 14.13 2.41 -10.48
CA LEU A 187 14.13 2.49 -9.03
C LEU A 187 14.69 1.23 -8.38
N LEU A 188 14.47 0.05 -8.98
CA LEU A 188 14.80 -1.24 -8.38
C LEU A 188 16.25 -1.34 -7.88
N ASN A 189 17.21 -0.94 -8.71
CA ASN A 189 18.64 -1.02 -8.34
C ASN A 189 18.97 -0.08 -7.18
N LYS A 190 18.43 1.14 -7.20
CA LYS A 190 18.60 2.11 -6.11
C LYS A 190 18.01 1.57 -4.79
N ALA A 191 16.83 0.96 -4.85
CA ALA A 191 16.16 0.39 -3.68
C ALA A 191 16.94 -0.82 -3.12
N LYS A 192 17.48 -1.69 -3.97
CA LYS A 192 18.36 -2.80 -3.56
C LYS A 192 19.62 -2.32 -2.87
N ASP A 193 20.30 -1.33 -3.43
CA ASP A 193 21.54 -0.80 -2.85
C ASP A 193 21.27 -0.08 -1.52
N TYR A 194 20.17 0.68 -1.45
CA TYR A 194 19.74 1.31 -0.21
C TYR A 194 19.36 0.29 0.87
N SER A 195 18.66 -0.78 0.53
CA SER A 195 18.28 -1.84 1.47
C SER A 195 19.52 -2.53 2.05
N LYS A 196 20.56 -2.81 1.24
CA LYS A 196 21.85 -3.35 1.73
C LYS A 196 22.55 -2.36 2.67
N PHE A 197 22.58 -1.09 2.31
CA PHE A 197 23.16 -0.05 3.14
C PHE A 197 22.42 0.09 4.48
N ASP A 198 21.09 0.06 4.47
CA ASP A 198 20.29 0.14 5.69
C ASP A 198 20.51 -1.08 6.60
N ALA A 199 20.54 -2.28 6.04
CA ALA A 199 20.87 -3.50 6.76
C ALA A 199 22.27 -3.41 7.45
N SER A 200 23.25 -2.81 6.79
CA SER A 200 24.58 -2.60 7.38
C SER A 200 24.56 -1.66 8.60
N LYS A 201 23.70 -0.64 8.59
CA LYS A 201 23.49 0.25 9.76
C LYS A 201 22.84 -0.48 10.93
N VAL A 202 21.85 -1.35 10.64
CA VAL A 202 21.20 -2.18 11.66
C VAL A 202 22.25 -3.08 12.34
N GLU A 203 23.12 -3.74 11.58
CA GLU A 203 24.19 -4.56 12.15
C GLU A 203 25.21 -3.73 12.95
N ALA A 204 25.61 -2.56 12.45
CA ALA A 204 26.47 -1.65 13.20
C ALA A 204 25.84 -1.20 14.53
N ALA A 205 24.53 -0.97 14.55
CA ALA A 205 23.79 -0.61 15.76
C ALA A 205 23.74 -1.77 16.77
N LYS A 206 23.49 -3.01 16.31
CA LYS A 206 23.50 -4.21 17.16
C LYS A 206 24.86 -4.47 17.80
N ASN A 207 25.92 -4.21 17.04
CA ASN A 207 27.30 -4.46 17.47
C ASN A 207 27.94 -3.27 18.24
N GLY A 208 27.20 -2.20 18.49
CA GLY A 208 27.72 -1.01 19.19
C GLY A 208 28.72 -0.18 18.38
N THR A 209 28.84 -0.41 17.07
CA THR A 209 29.78 0.28 16.17
C THR A 209 29.12 1.38 15.33
N ALA A 210 27.85 1.69 15.59
CA ALA A 210 27.11 2.72 14.85
C ALA A 210 27.78 4.10 14.99
N ASN A 211 28.08 4.74 13.86
CA ASN A 211 28.62 6.10 13.86
C ASN A 211 27.54 7.12 14.25
N ARG A 212 27.63 7.68 15.44
CA ARG A 212 26.72 8.68 15.98
C ARG A 212 27.34 10.09 16.11
N GLN A 213 28.55 10.31 15.63
CA GLN A 213 29.24 11.62 15.70
C GLN A 213 28.45 12.73 15.02
N TRP A 214 27.67 12.40 13.99
CA TRP A 214 26.81 13.34 13.28
C TRP A 214 25.77 14.00 14.20
N VAL A 215 25.31 13.30 15.25
CA VAL A 215 24.28 13.81 16.18
C VAL A 215 24.81 15.06 16.88
N LYS A 216 25.96 14.94 17.57
CA LYS A 216 26.55 16.08 18.26
C LYS A 216 26.87 17.23 17.30
N LYS A 217 27.48 16.92 16.16
CA LYS A 217 27.78 17.91 15.13
C LYS A 217 26.55 18.68 14.67
N THR A 218 25.42 17.99 14.50
CA THR A 218 24.17 18.61 14.06
C THR A 218 23.54 19.45 15.16
N LEU A 219 23.55 18.98 16.42
CA LEU A 219 23.02 19.74 17.56
C LEU A 219 23.83 21.01 17.78
N ASP A 220 25.17 20.93 17.77
CA ASP A 220 26.06 22.08 17.89
C ASP A 220 25.81 23.10 16.76
N ALA A 221 25.66 22.64 15.51
CA ALA A 221 25.39 23.51 14.37
C ALA A 221 24.02 24.19 14.43
N LYS A 222 23.06 23.62 15.16
CA LYS A 222 21.73 24.19 15.41
C LYS A 222 21.68 25.07 16.67
N GLY A 223 22.78 25.20 17.40
CA GLY A 223 22.83 26.00 18.63
C GLY A 223 22.02 25.41 19.79
N VAL A 224 21.91 24.06 19.84
CA VAL A 224 21.20 23.39 20.94
C VAL A 224 22.03 23.50 22.21
N GLU A 225 21.45 24.05 23.28
CA GLU A 225 22.07 24.17 24.60
C GLU A 225 21.98 22.83 25.35
N PHE A 226 23.10 22.42 25.93
CA PHE A 226 23.18 21.29 26.87
C PHE A 226 23.20 21.84 28.29
N ILE A 227 22.10 21.67 29.01
CA ILE A 227 21.90 22.17 30.36
C ILE A 227 22.11 21.04 31.33
N ASP A 228 23.10 21.15 32.21
CA ASP A 228 23.43 20.18 33.26
C ASP A 228 22.55 20.41 34.50
N ASP A 229 21.23 20.45 34.31
CA ASP A 229 20.21 20.55 35.37
C ASP A 229 18.93 19.89 34.91
N ALA A 230 18.01 19.59 35.85
CA ALA A 230 16.67 19.12 35.53
C ALA A 230 15.76 20.27 35.11
N CYS A 231 14.92 20.02 34.11
CA CYS A 231 13.86 20.95 33.74
C CYS A 231 12.86 21.05 34.93
N ARG A 232 12.71 22.25 35.48
CA ARG A 232 11.80 22.54 36.62
C ARG A 232 10.46 23.05 36.14
#